data_d5946471c2fb62e0e263d9441d985274
#
_entry.id   d5946471c2fb62e0e263d9441d985274
#
_cell.length_a   1.000
_cell.length_b   1.000
_cell.length_c   1.000
_cell.angle_alpha   90.00
_cell.angle_beta   90.00
_cell.angle_gamma   90.00
#
_symmetry.space_group_name_H-M   'P 1'
#
loop_
_entity.id
_entity.type
_entity.pdbx_description
1 polymer ?
#
loop_
_entity_poly.entity_id
_entity_poly.type
_entity_poly.pdbx_seq_one_letter_code
_entity_poly.pdbx_strand_id
1 'polypeptide(L)'
;EAGVPAAALQLLPGRGKTVGAALAADPRIAGVLFTGSTAVARLVNRTLARRADDPVLVAETGGQNAMIVDSSALLEQVALDAIASAFDSAGQRCSALRVLCVQDDVADRLMALLQGAMRELAVGDPRELATDVGPVIDAEAHARIADHVARQRTAGATVFTLPLPDACARGTYFPPTLIAIPSLAALAHEVFGPVLHVLRYREGELQQLVEAINAPGYGLTHGIATRIDETVDVVAGGIRAGNVYVNRNTIGAVVGVQPFGGDGLSGTGPKAGGPHFLHRLVRPARTSAPDLSAMITLPGPTGETNTLALRPRGRVACVASSEADLLAQARAAAATGNVALLPQTAAGERVRAAVGAAARLAPDVLAAAPDAVLVAGATDRIRAVRVAVAAGEGPLVPVIAAGPDGYDGWRLVVERTLTVNTTASGGNASLLSLEEGEPA
;
A
#
# COMPACT_ATOMS: atom_id res chain seq x y z
N GLU A 1 4.41 6.12 -32.24
CA GLU A 1 4.47 4.70 -32.68
C GLU A 1 3.16 3.97 -32.37
N ALA A 2 2.52 4.22 -31.21
CA ALA A 2 1.25 3.59 -30.81
C ALA A 2 0.00 4.20 -31.47
N GLY A 3 0.12 5.15 -32.38
CA GLY A 3 -1.00 5.81 -33.06
C GLY A 3 -1.83 6.76 -32.20
N VAL A 4 -1.39 7.07 -30.98
CA VAL A 4 -2.10 8.04 -30.13
C VAL A 4 -1.97 9.44 -30.72
N PRO A 5 -3.09 10.17 -30.96
CA PRO A 5 -3.04 11.53 -31.46
C PRO A 5 -2.22 12.44 -30.53
N ALA A 6 -1.32 13.26 -31.09
CA ALA A 6 -0.46 14.14 -30.29
C ALA A 6 -1.26 15.09 -29.38
N ALA A 7 -2.47 15.50 -29.80
CA ALA A 7 -3.35 16.33 -29.00
C ALA A 7 -3.97 15.59 -27.78
N ALA A 8 -3.94 14.27 -27.78
CA ALA A 8 -4.49 13.47 -26.66
C ALA A 8 -3.49 13.31 -25.50
N LEU A 9 -2.20 13.56 -25.72
CA LEU A 9 -1.15 13.50 -24.69
C LEU A 9 -0.46 14.86 -24.59
N GLN A 10 -0.68 15.56 -23.50
CA GLN A 10 -0.13 16.92 -23.30
C GLN A 10 0.68 16.98 -22.01
N LEU A 11 1.88 17.54 -22.08
CA LEU A 11 2.72 17.82 -20.92
C LEU A 11 2.49 19.27 -20.49
N LEU A 12 2.04 19.45 -19.21
CA LEU A 12 1.83 20.75 -18.61
C LEU A 12 2.71 20.90 -17.35
N PRO A 13 3.98 21.24 -17.49
CA PRO A 13 4.90 21.33 -16.37
C PRO A 13 4.59 22.54 -15.49
N GLY A 14 4.75 22.37 -14.18
CA GLY A 14 4.55 23.44 -13.22
C GLY A 14 4.50 22.96 -11.79
N ARG A 15 4.43 23.90 -10.85
CA ARG A 15 4.36 23.56 -9.42
C ARG A 15 3.00 22.93 -9.10
N GLY A 16 2.99 21.88 -8.28
CA GLY A 16 1.76 21.19 -7.85
C GLY A 16 0.72 22.11 -7.22
N LYS A 17 1.16 23.09 -6.41
CA LYS A 17 0.28 24.08 -5.75
C LYS A 17 -0.36 25.10 -6.70
N THR A 18 0.09 25.22 -7.93
CA THR A 18 -0.47 26.10 -8.97
C THR A 18 -1.11 25.29 -10.09
N VAL A 19 -0.30 24.66 -10.95
CA VAL A 19 -0.80 23.90 -12.11
C VAL A 19 -1.60 22.66 -11.67
N GLY A 20 -1.09 21.85 -10.74
CA GLY A 20 -1.78 20.67 -10.23
C GLY A 20 -3.11 21.01 -9.53
N ALA A 21 -3.12 22.06 -8.71
CA ALA A 21 -4.32 22.54 -8.03
C ALA A 21 -5.38 23.06 -9.03
N ALA A 22 -4.96 23.79 -10.05
CA ALA A 22 -5.85 24.29 -11.10
C ALA A 22 -6.46 23.15 -11.91
N LEU A 23 -5.67 22.15 -12.31
CA LEU A 23 -6.15 20.95 -13.02
C LEU A 23 -7.17 20.17 -12.19
N ALA A 24 -6.88 19.90 -10.91
CA ALA A 24 -7.81 19.16 -10.04
C ALA A 24 -9.15 19.90 -9.84
N ALA A 25 -9.13 21.23 -9.83
CA ALA A 25 -10.33 22.06 -9.65
C ALA A 25 -11.15 22.25 -10.94
N ASP A 26 -10.54 22.07 -12.12
CA ASP A 26 -11.20 22.35 -13.40
C ASP A 26 -12.29 21.30 -13.72
N PRO A 27 -13.54 21.72 -13.97
CA PRO A 27 -14.65 20.78 -14.22
C PRO A 27 -14.50 19.96 -15.51
N ARG A 28 -13.62 20.36 -16.43
CA ARG A 28 -13.33 19.61 -17.66
C ARG A 28 -12.49 18.36 -17.41
N ILE A 29 -11.79 18.29 -16.27
CA ILE A 29 -10.96 17.13 -15.88
C ILE A 29 -11.88 16.04 -15.33
N ALA A 30 -12.04 14.94 -16.04
CA ALA A 30 -12.93 13.84 -15.67
C ALA A 30 -12.38 12.98 -14.51
N GLY A 31 -11.08 13.02 -14.25
CA GLY A 31 -10.46 12.28 -13.15
C GLY A 31 -9.00 12.67 -12.95
N VAL A 32 -8.45 12.22 -11.83
CA VAL A 32 -7.05 12.41 -11.44
C VAL A 32 -6.45 11.06 -11.08
N LEU A 33 -5.35 10.70 -11.75
CA LEU A 33 -4.47 9.62 -11.36
C LEU A 33 -3.26 10.26 -10.70
N PHE A 34 -3.04 9.96 -9.44
CA PHE A 34 -2.04 10.63 -8.61
C PHE A 34 -1.08 9.64 -7.97
N THR A 35 0.21 9.92 -8.06
CA THR A 35 1.24 9.24 -7.28
C THR A 35 2.04 10.28 -6.49
N GLY A 36 2.15 10.11 -5.17
CA GLY A 36 2.85 11.05 -4.30
C GLY A 36 2.53 10.87 -2.82
N SER A 37 2.69 11.93 -2.03
CA SER A 37 2.44 11.81 -0.58
C SER A 37 0.95 11.74 -0.24
N THR A 38 0.61 11.03 0.84
CA THR A 38 -0.75 10.93 1.39
C THR A 38 -1.34 12.33 1.70
N ALA A 39 -0.52 13.27 2.14
CA ALA A 39 -0.96 14.64 2.41
C ALA A 39 -1.45 15.34 1.14
N VAL A 40 -0.72 15.23 0.02
CA VAL A 40 -1.13 15.82 -1.27
C VAL A 40 -2.34 15.08 -1.83
N ALA A 41 -2.41 13.76 -1.74
CA ALA A 41 -3.58 12.99 -2.16
C ALA A 41 -4.86 13.44 -1.44
N ARG A 42 -4.79 13.73 -0.13
CA ARG A 42 -5.91 14.31 0.64
C ARG A 42 -6.31 15.69 0.14
N LEU A 43 -5.35 16.57 -0.22
CA LEU A 43 -5.67 17.88 -0.81
C LEU A 43 -6.41 17.74 -2.15
N VAL A 44 -5.95 16.83 -3.01
CA VAL A 44 -6.63 16.50 -4.27
C VAL A 44 -8.03 15.97 -3.98
N ASN A 45 -8.19 15.00 -3.08
CA ASN A 45 -9.48 14.42 -2.71
C ASN A 45 -10.46 15.47 -2.18
N ARG A 46 -10.01 16.39 -1.30
CA ARG A 46 -10.83 17.50 -0.79
C ARG A 46 -11.29 18.46 -1.90
N THR A 47 -10.44 18.69 -2.90
CA THR A 47 -10.80 19.50 -4.07
C THR A 47 -11.86 18.81 -4.92
N LEU A 48 -11.66 17.53 -5.23
CA LEU A 48 -12.58 16.73 -6.05
C LEU A 48 -13.92 16.50 -5.34
N ALA A 49 -13.93 16.27 -4.02
CA ALA A 49 -15.15 16.07 -3.24
C ALA A 49 -16.16 17.23 -3.30
N ARG A 50 -15.68 18.45 -3.54
CA ARG A 50 -16.52 19.65 -3.67
C ARG A 50 -17.20 19.75 -5.03
N ARG A 51 -16.74 19.00 -6.03
CA ARG A 51 -17.28 19.01 -7.39
C ARG A 51 -18.58 18.23 -7.46
N ALA A 52 -19.49 18.67 -8.33
CA ALA A 52 -20.80 18.05 -8.53
C ALA A 52 -20.74 16.80 -9.45
N ASP A 53 -19.72 16.72 -10.30
CA ASP A 53 -19.60 15.75 -11.42
C ASP A 53 -18.94 14.42 -11.04
N ASP A 54 -18.64 14.18 -9.76
CA ASP A 54 -18.02 12.94 -9.24
C ASP A 54 -16.77 12.47 -10.04
N PRO A 55 -15.73 13.26 -10.09
CA PRO A 55 -14.54 12.90 -10.84
C PRO A 55 -13.84 11.68 -10.24
N VAL A 56 -13.25 10.86 -11.11
CA VAL A 56 -12.48 9.69 -10.67
C VAL A 56 -11.21 10.14 -9.94
N LEU A 57 -10.95 9.55 -8.78
CA LEU A 57 -9.64 9.60 -8.12
C LEU A 57 -9.08 8.19 -8.03
N VAL A 58 -7.86 8.01 -8.58
CA VAL A 58 -6.98 6.88 -8.30
C VAL A 58 -5.71 7.47 -7.72
N ALA A 59 -5.45 7.20 -6.45
CA ALA A 59 -4.29 7.73 -5.74
C ALA A 59 -3.45 6.57 -5.21
N GLU A 60 -2.16 6.62 -5.47
CA GLU A 60 -1.14 5.75 -4.92
C GLU A 60 -0.17 6.59 -4.10
N THR A 61 0.05 6.20 -2.86
CA THR A 61 0.80 7.00 -1.89
C THR A 61 1.88 6.18 -1.21
N GLY A 62 2.53 6.74 -0.18
CA GLY A 62 3.64 6.11 0.51
C GLY A 62 3.26 4.91 1.37
N GLY A 63 4.25 4.31 2.04
CA GLY A 63 4.08 3.15 2.90
C GLY A 63 5.12 3.09 4.01
N GLN A 64 4.75 2.60 5.18
CA GLN A 64 5.69 2.12 6.19
C GLN A 64 5.97 0.64 5.96
N ASN A 65 6.56 0.33 4.81
CA ASN A 65 6.75 -1.04 4.35
C ASN A 65 7.65 -1.80 5.32
N ALA A 66 7.19 -2.95 5.77
CA ALA A 66 7.91 -3.81 6.68
C ALA A 66 8.28 -5.15 6.02
N MET A 67 9.34 -5.77 6.52
CA MET A 67 9.68 -7.17 6.22
C MET A 67 9.85 -7.91 7.54
N ILE A 68 9.18 -9.05 7.68
CA ILE A 68 9.31 -9.96 8.80
C ILE A 68 10.30 -11.06 8.44
N VAL A 69 11.28 -11.27 9.30
CA VAL A 69 12.34 -12.27 9.17
C VAL A 69 12.27 -13.19 10.37
N ASP A 70 11.95 -14.47 10.16
CA ASP A 70 12.00 -15.47 11.24
C ASP A 70 13.36 -16.19 11.30
N SER A 71 13.53 -17.05 12.30
CA SER A 71 14.78 -17.79 12.54
C SER A 71 15.12 -18.81 11.45
N SER A 72 14.16 -19.17 10.61
CA SER A 72 14.35 -20.14 9.51
C SER A 72 14.89 -19.51 8.24
N ALA A 73 14.87 -18.17 8.14
CA ALA A 73 15.23 -17.43 6.93
C ALA A 73 16.71 -17.62 6.55
N LEU A 74 17.00 -17.55 5.24
CA LEU A 74 18.37 -17.52 4.76
C LEU A 74 18.91 -16.08 4.89
N LEU A 75 19.70 -15.84 5.94
CA LEU A 75 20.11 -14.50 6.36
C LEU A 75 20.93 -13.75 5.31
N GLU A 76 21.75 -14.46 4.54
CA GLU A 76 22.57 -13.90 3.47
C GLU A 76 21.69 -13.33 2.35
N GLN A 77 20.63 -14.04 1.96
CA GLN A 77 19.64 -13.54 1.01
C GLN A 77 18.83 -12.37 1.59
N VAL A 78 18.39 -12.50 2.86
CA VAL A 78 17.68 -11.41 3.54
C VAL A 78 18.51 -10.13 3.56
N ALA A 79 19.82 -10.21 3.80
CA ALA A 79 20.68 -9.05 3.80
C ALA A 79 20.71 -8.38 2.42
N LEU A 80 20.86 -9.14 1.34
CA LEU A 80 20.83 -8.61 -0.03
C LEU A 80 19.46 -8.01 -0.39
N ASP A 81 18.38 -8.70 -0.09
CA ASP A 81 17.02 -8.25 -0.36
C ASP A 81 16.66 -6.97 0.44
N ALA A 82 17.10 -6.90 1.69
CA ALA A 82 16.87 -5.73 2.53
C ALA A 82 17.68 -4.52 2.05
N ILE A 83 18.96 -4.71 1.66
CA ILE A 83 19.81 -3.66 1.09
C ILE A 83 19.19 -3.10 -0.19
N ALA A 84 18.85 -3.96 -1.15
CA ALA A 84 18.22 -3.53 -2.39
C ALA A 84 16.88 -2.82 -2.12
N SER A 85 16.05 -3.37 -1.24
CA SER A 85 14.75 -2.79 -0.91
C SER A 85 14.84 -1.44 -0.20
N ALA A 86 15.85 -1.23 0.64
CA ALA A 86 15.95 -0.02 1.46
C ALA A 86 16.77 1.10 0.80
N PHE A 87 17.79 0.76 -0.01
CA PHE A 87 18.78 1.74 -0.44
C PHE A 87 18.82 1.99 -1.95
N ASP A 88 18.30 1.09 -2.80
CA ASP A 88 18.16 1.37 -4.23
C ASP A 88 17.35 2.67 -4.43
N SER A 89 17.77 3.48 -5.40
CA SER A 89 17.22 4.82 -5.65
C SER A 89 17.27 5.74 -4.41
N ALA A 90 18.27 5.56 -3.54
CA ALA A 90 18.40 6.24 -2.25
C ALA A 90 17.16 6.08 -1.35
N GLY A 91 16.50 4.90 -1.38
CA GLY A 91 15.27 4.64 -0.64
C GLY A 91 14.06 5.48 -1.08
N GLN A 92 14.13 6.14 -2.23
CA GLN A 92 13.10 7.03 -2.74
C GLN A 92 12.10 6.31 -3.66
N ARG A 93 11.66 5.13 -3.24
CA ARG A 93 10.53 4.40 -3.84
C ARG A 93 9.42 4.23 -2.82
N CYS A 94 8.18 4.32 -3.26
CA CYS A 94 7.01 4.03 -2.40
C CYS A 94 7.06 2.59 -1.85
N SER A 95 7.65 1.65 -2.60
CA SER A 95 7.84 0.25 -2.20
C SER A 95 9.09 -0.02 -1.36
N ALA A 96 9.94 0.99 -1.10
CA ALA A 96 11.18 0.79 -0.36
C ALA A 96 10.93 0.28 1.06
N LEU A 97 11.78 -0.63 1.52
CA LEU A 97 11.72 -1.19 2.86
C LEU A 97 12.06 -0.12 3.90
N ARG A 98 11.17 0.09 4.86
CA ARG A 98 11.34 1.09 5.94
C ARG A 98 11.64 0.44 7.27
N VAL A 99 11.09 -0.76 7.50
CA VAL A 99 11.25 -1.49 8.77
C VAL A 99 11.57 -2.96 8.50
N LEU A 100 12.67 -3.44 9.05
CA LEU A 100 13.05 -4.84 9.07
C LEU A 100 12.75 -5.39 10.48
N CYS A 101 11.76 -6.27 10.59
CA CYS A 101 11.38 -6.91 11.83
C CYS A 101 12.09 -8.27 11.92
N VAL A 102 13.01 -8.44 12.85
CA VAL A 102 13.88 -9.61 12.92
C VAL A 102 13.64 -10.37 14.22
N GLN A 103 13.46 -11.69 14.12
CA GLN A 103 13.36 -12.54 15.29
C GLN A 103 14.68 -12.51 16.08
N ASP A 104 14.58 -12.43 17.41
CA ASP A 104 15.73 -12.21 18.30
C ASP A 104 16.88 -13.20 18.08
N ASP A 105 16.56 -14.47 17.84
CA ASP A 105 17.54 -15.57 17.71
C ASP A 105 18.56 -15.35 16.58
N VAL A 106 18.16 -14.63 15.54
CA VAL A 106 18.99 -14.39 14.34
C VAL A 106 19.39 -12.92 14.17
N ALA A 107 18.90 -12.04 15.06
CA ALA A 107 19.02 -10.60 14.89
C ALA A 107 20.48 -10.13 14.89
N ASP A 108 21.33 -10.60 15.79
CA ASP A 108 22.73 -10.16 15.86
C ASP A 108 23.52 -10.57 14.62
N ARG A 109 23.28 -11.81 14.12
CA ARG A 109 23.93 -12.30 12.91
C ARG A 109 23.47 -11.51 11.68
N LEU A 110 22.15 -11.27 11.54
CA LEU A 110 21.63 -10.50 10.43
C LEU A 110 22.12 -9.03 10.46
N MET A 111 22.19 -8.42 11.66
CA MET A 111 22.73 -7.06 11.82
C MET A 111 24.19 -6.97 11.39
N ALA A 112 25.01 -7.98 11.70
CA ALA A 112 26.39 -8.03 11.25
C ALA A 112 26.52 -8.15 9.73
N LEU A 113 25.67 -9.00 9.10
CA LEU A 113 25.61 -9.16 7.65
C LEU A 113 25.16 -7.86 6.97
N LEU A 114 24.11 -7.21 7.47
CA LEU A 114 23.61 -5.93 6.94
C LEU A 114 24.67 -4.83 7.00
N GLN A 115 25.33 -4.67 8.14
CA GLN A 115 26.40 -3.68 8.27
C GLN A 115 27.60 -4.01 7.39
N GLY A 116 27.92 -5.29 7.18
CA GLY A 116 28.94 -5.73 6.24
C GLY A 116 28.58 -5.36 4.80
N ALA A 117 27.38 -5.75 4.35
CA ALA A 117 26.88 -5.44 3.01
C ALA A 117 26.74 -3.93 2.76
N MET A 118 26.30 -3.16 3.77
CA MET A 118 26.24 -1.70 3.66
C MET A 118 27.62 -1.07 3.39
N ARG A 119 28.70 -1.61 3.97
CA ARG A 119 30.05 -1.05 3.74
C ARG A 119 30.54 -1.22 2.31
N GLU A 120 29.97 -2.15 1.56
CA GLU A 120 30.29 -2.35 0.14
C GLU A 120 29.51 -1.38 -0.78
N LEU A 121 28.51 -0.65 -0.24
CA LEU A 121 27.73 0.30 -1.05
C LEU A 121 28.54 1.53 -1.43
N ALA A 122 28.59 1.81 -2.74
CA ALA A 122 29.19 3.02 -3.29
C ALA A 122 28.16 4.15 -3.35
N VAL A 123 28.37 5.21 -2.58
CA VAL A 123 27.57 6.45 -2.65
C VAL A 123 28.24 7.42 -3.59
N GLY A 124 27.53 7.92 -4.61
CA GLY A 124 28.17 8.77 -5.62
C GLY A 124 27.24 9.29 -6.71
N ASP A 125 27.85 9.77 -7.80
CA ASP A 125 27.15 10.25 -8.98
C ASP A 125 26.38 9.10 -9.67
N PRO A 126 25.06 9.17 -9.82
CA PRO A 126 24.27 8.10 -10.42
C PRO A 126 24.51 7.89 -11.93
N ARG A 127 25.30 8.73 -12.57
CA ARG A 127 25.77 8.52 -13.95
C ARG A 127 26.91 7.51 -14.05
N GLU A 128 27.57 7.24 -12.95
CA GLU A 128 28.63 6.24 -12.87
C GLU A 128 28.02 4.87 -12.57
N LEU A 129 28.33 3.84 -13.37
CA LEU A 129 27.80 2.48 -13.20
C LEU A 129 28.20 1.82 -11.88
N ALA A 130 29.28 2.28 -11.26
CA ALA A 130 29.74 1.79 -9.96
C ALA A 130 29.00 2.40 -8.76
N THR A 131 28.08 3.33 -8.99
CA THR A 131 27.30 3.98 -7.92
C THR A 131 26.06 3.15 -7.59
N ASP A 132 25.91 2.75 -6.32
CA ASP A 132 24.74 2.07 -5.81
C ASP A 132 23.70 3.06 -5.30
N VAL A 133 24.13 4.12 -4.62
CA VAL A 133 23.24 5.08 -3.95
C VAL A 133 23.55 6.50 -4.40
N GLY A 134 22.61 7.12 -5.07
CA GLY A 134 22.67 8.52 -5.53
C GLY A 134 22.14 9.52 -4.49
N PRO A 135 21.93 10.80 -4.88
CA PRO A 135 21.39 11.83 -4.00
C PRO A 135 19.89 11.68 -3.76
N VAL A 136 19.38 12.26 -2.68
CA VAL A 136 17.95 12.50 -2.51
C VAL A 136 17.50 13.72 -3.33
N ILE A 137 16.19 13.80 -3.60
CA ILE A 137 15.62 14.67 -4.63
C ILE A 137 15.95 16.17 -4.43
N ASP A 138 15.95 16.65 -3.20
CA ASP A 138 16.20 18.05 -2.89
C ASP A 138 16.70 18.27 -1.44
N ALA A 139 17.04 19.51 -1.13
CA ALA A 139 17.53 19.90 0.19
C ALA A 139 16.46 19.76 1.28
N GLU A 140 15.17 19.91 0.96
CA GLU A 140 14.08 19.73 1.92
C GLU A 140 13.95 18.25 2.32
N ALA A 141 14.02 17.33 1.35
CA ALA A 141 14.05 15.90 1.62
C ALA A 141 15.25 15.53 2.47
N HIS A 142 16.44 16.03 2.13
CA HIS A 142 17.66 15.83 2.90
C HIS A 142 17.51 16.29 4.35
N ALA A 143 16.99 17.52 4.57
CA ALA A 143 16.80 18.06 5.91
C ALA A 143 15.82 17.22 6.75
N ARG A 144 14.69 16.79 6.17
CA ARG A 144 13.72 15.92 6.86
C ARG A 144 14.33 14.61 7.31
N ILE A 145 15.18 13.98 6.48
CA ILE A 145 15.85 12.73 6.83
C ILE A 145 16.89 12.98 7.94
N ALA A 146 17.68 14.04 7.81
CA ALA A 146 18.68 14.42 8.81
C ALA A 146 18.04 14.69 10.18
N ASP A 147 16.92 15.43 10.20
CA ASP A 147 16.17 15.70 11.43
C ASP A 147 15.62 14.41 12.05
N HIS A 148 15.13 13.46 11.24
CA HIS A 148 14.66 12.17 11.73
C HIS A 148 15.81 11.40 12.41
N VAL A 149 16.94 11.24 11.73
CA VAL A 149 18.12 10.54 12.28
C VAL A 149 18.63 11.22 13.56
N ALA A 150 18.66 12.56 13.60
CA ALA A 150 19.06 13.31 14.78
C ALA A 150 18.12 13.05 15.97
N ARG A 151 16.79 13.07 15.73
CA ARG A 151 15.80 12.74 16.79
C ARG A 151 15.98 11.32 17.32
N GLN A 152 16.21 10.33 16.45
CA GLN A 152 16.42 8.95 16.87
C GLN A 152 17.69 8.80 17.73
N ARG A 153 18.80 9.47 17.35
CA ARG A 153 20.03 9.51 18.18
C ARG A 153 19.77 10.15 19.54
N THR A 154 19.06 11.28 19.59
CA THR A 154 18.69 11.95 20.84
C THR A 154 17.79 11.08 21.72
N ALA A 155 16.94 10.26 21.13
CA ALA A 155 16.10 9.28 21.82
C ALA A 155 16.89 8.04 22.30
N GLY A 156 18.20 7.96 22.04
CA GLY A 156 19.06 6.85 22.48
C GLY A 156 19.08 5.64 21.53
N ALA A 157 18.55 5.77 20.31
CA ALA A 157 18.60 4.69 19.34
C ALA A 157 20.04 4.41 18.87
N THR A 158 20.38 3.13 18.68
CA THR A 158 21.64 2.74 18.04
C THR A 158 21.54 3.02 16.54
N VAL A 159 22.45 3.87 16.04
CA VAL A 159 22.47 4.32 14.66
C VAL A 159 23.80 3.95 14.01
N PHE A 160 23.76 3.15 12.96
CA PHE A 160 24.88 2.88 12.08
C PHE A 160 24.68 3.67 10.77
N THR A 161 25.69 4.46 10.38
CA THR A 161 25.63 5.33 9.19
C THR A 161 26.95 5.20 8.44
N LEU A 162 26.91 5.05 7.11
CA LEU A 162 28.10 5.06 6.27
C LEU A 162 28.73 6.46 6.24
N PRO A 163 30.05 6.57 6.12
CA PRO A 163 30.68 7.83 5.78
C PRO A 163 30.32 8.24 4.34
N LEU A 164 30.16 9.53 4.09
CA LEU A 164 30.04 10.04 2.74
C LEU A 164 31.43 10.31 2.16
N PRO A 165 31.67 9.95 0.87
CA PRO A 165 32.88 10.38 0.15
C PRO A 165 32.95 11.90 0.02
N ASP A 166 34.16 12.47 -0.03
CA ASP A 166 34.38 13.91 -0.20
C ASP A 166 33.69 14.48 -1.44
N ALA A 167 33.61 13.70 -2.53
CA ALA A 167 32.89 14.06 -3.74
C ALA A 167 31.40 14.32 -3.51
N CYS A 168 30.81 13.72 -2.47
CA CYS A 168 29.40 13.89 -2.08
C CYS A 168 29.16 15.07 -1.11
N ALA A 169 30.20 15.83 -0.75
CA ALA A 169 30.09 17.02 0.11
C ALA A 169 29.22 18.13 -0.52
N ARG A 170 29.07 18.10 -1.85
CA ARG A 170 28.19 19.00 -2.59
C ARG A 170 26.98 18.23 -3.10
N GLY A 171 25.78 18.83 -2.98
CA GLY A 171 24.54 18.19 -3.40
C GLY A 171 23.69 17.73 -2.23
N THR A 172 22.77 16.82 -2.50
CA THR A 172 21.77 16.33 -1.53
C THR A 172 22.00 14.85 -1.18
N TYR A 173 23.25 14.42 -1.11
CA TYR A 173 23.59 13.04 -0.74
C TYR A 173 23.29 12.80 0.73
N PHE A 174 22.60 11.73 1.05
CA PHE A 174 22.36 11.26 2.40
C PHE A 174 22.93 9.84 2.54
N PRO A 175 23.75 9.58 3.59
CA PRO A 175 24.38 8.27 3.73
C PRO A 175 23.36 7.20 4.09
N PRO A 176 23.45 5.98 3.50
CA PRO A 176 22.71 4.82 3.97
C PRO A 176 22.83 4.67 5.49
N THR A 177 21.67 4.59 6.15
CA THR A 177 21.58 4.63 7.61
C THR A 177 20.71 3.50 8.14
N LEU A 178 21.18 2.79 9.16
CA LEU A 178 20.47 1.73 9.87
C LEU A 178 20.19 2.20 11.29
N ILE A 179 18.95 2.08 11.76
CA ILE A 179 18.51 2.55 13.08
C ILE A 179 17.81 1.42 13.82
N ALA A 180 18.33 0.99 14.97
CA ALA A 180 17.60 0.07 15.84
C ALA A 180 16.52 0.83 16.60
N ILE A 181 15.27 0.38 16.49
CA ILE A 181 14.12 0.99 17.17
C ILE A 181 13.50 0.02 18.18
N PRO A 182 12.99 0.52 19.32
CA PRO A 182 12.37 -0.34 20.33
C PRO A 182 10.95 -0.77 19.98
N SER A 183 10.26 -0.03 19.11
CA SER A 183 8.89 -0.31 18.68
C SER A 183 8.54 0.48 17.43
N LEU A 184 7.47 0.06 16.71
CA LEU A 184 6.95 0.77 15.54
C LEU A 184 6.37 2.17 15.91
N ALA A 185 6.00 2.40 17.16
CA ALA A 185 5.55 3.69 17.65
C ALA A 185 6.63 4.79 17.57
N ALA A 186 7.92 4.43 17.43
CA ALA A 186 8.99 5.37 17.15
C ALA A 186 8.90 6.02 15.77
N LEU A 187 8.05 5.49 14.88
CA LEU A 187 7.89 5.92 13.49
C LEU A 187 6.52 6.58 13.28
N ALA A 188 6.42 7.87 13.54
CA ALA A 188 5.18 8.63 13.36
C ALA A 188 4.77 8.77 11.87
N HIS A 189 5.74 8.76 10.96
CA HIS A 189 5.54 8.96 9.51
C HIS A 189 6.53 8.14 8.70
N GLU A 190 6.23 7.94 7.42
CA GLU A 190 7.19 7.37 6.47
C GLU A 190 8.45 8.24 6.37
N VAL A 191 9.62 7.59 6.46
CA VAL A 191 10.94 8.22 6.23
C VAL A 191 11.37 7.92 4.80
N PHE A 192 11.11 8.85 3.89
CA PHE A 192 11.35 8.66 2.46
C PHE A 192 12.79 9.02 2.09
N GLY A 193 13.67 8.03 2.22
CA GLY A 193 15.10 8.17 1.98
C GLY A 193 15.87 6.90 2.36
N PRO A 194 17.22 6.91 2.31
CA PRO A 194 18.07 5.75 2.53
C PRO A 194 18.23 5.45 4.03
N VAL A 195 17.13 5.21 4.72
CA VAL A 195 17.09 4.90 6.16
C VAL A 195 16.26 3.64 6.36
N LEU A 196 16.90 2.62 6.93
CA LEU A 196 16.26 1.36 7.32
C LEU A 196 16.18 1.28 8.85
N HIS A 197 14.99 1.03 9.37
CA HIS A 197 14.79 0.78 10.80
C HIS A 197 14.80 -0.72 11.06
N VAL A 198 15.36 -1.15 12.17
CA VAL A 198 15.36 -2.55 12.60
C VAL A 198 14.65 -2.67 13.93
N LEU A 199 13.64 -3.52 13.95
CA LEU A 199 12.88 -3.90 15.13
C LEU A 199 13.14 -5.37 15.44
N ARG A 200 13.45 -5.71 16.70
CA ARG A 200 13.54 -7.09 17.16
C ARG A 200 12.19 -7.54 17.72
N TYR A 201 11.84 -8.81 17.48
CA TYR A 201 10.66 -9.44 18.08
C TYR A 201 11.00 -10.84 18.57
N ARG A 202 10.26 -11.33 19.56
CA ARG A 202 10.47 -12.67 20.14
C ARG A 202 9.64 -13.71 19.43
N GLU A 203 10.10 -14.96 19.47
CA GLU A 203 9.27 -16.11 19.14
C GLU A 203 7.92 -16.04 19.89
N GLY A 204 6.82 -16.33 19.20
CA GLY A 204 5.46 -16.24 19.77
C GLY A 204 4.81 -14.86 19.69
N GLU A 205 5.52 -13.80 19.36
CA GLU A 205 4.96 -12.43 19.20
C GLU A 205 4.50 -12.12 17.77
N LEU A 206 4.58 -13.07 16.83
CA LEU A 206 4.31 -12.84 15.41
C LEU A 206 2.94 -12.23 15.13
N GLN A 207 1.87 -12.72 15.79
CA GLN A 207 0.53 -12.18 15.61
C GLN A 207 0.42 -10.73 16.09
N GLN A 208 1.01 -10.42 17.24
CA GLN A 208 1.04 -9.06 17.79
C GLN A 208 1.86 -8.11 16.90
N LEU A 209 2.95 -8.61 16.31
CA LEU A 209 3.76 -7.86 15.37
C LEU A 209 2.98 -7.51 14.10
N VAL A 210 2.22 -8.46 13.53
CA VAL A 210 1.33 -8.24 12.38
C VAL A 210 0.28 -7.16 12.69
N GLU A 211 -0.32 -7.21 13.87
CA GLU A 211 -1.27 -6.19 14.33
C GLU A 211 -0.60 -4.81 14.47
N ALA A 212 0.60 -4.77 15.04
CA ALA A 212 1.36 -3.53 15.22
C ALA A 212 1.79 -2.91 13.86
N ILE A 213 2.14 -3.73 12.86
CA ILE A 213 2.45 -3.27 11.50
C ILE A 213 1.20 -2.70 10.81
N ASN A 214 0.03 -3.28 11.04
CA ASN A 214 -1.22 -2.80 10.47
C ASN A 214 -1.75 -1.51 11.13
N ALA A 215 -1.41 -1.29 12.41
CA ALA A 215 -1.99 -0.22 13.24
C ALA A 215 -1.82 1.20 12.66
N PRO A 216 -0.69 1.60 12.05
CA PRO A 216 -0.55 2.91 11.41
C PRO A 216 -1.47 3.13 10.22
N GLY A 217 -2.04 2.06 9.63
CA GLY A 217 -2.98 2.11 8.51
C GLY A 217 -2.34 2.20 7.12
N TYR A 218 -1.02 2.07 7.01
CA TYR A 218 -0.35 1.88 5.71
C TYR A 218 -0.51 0.45 5.22
N GLY A 219 -0.61 0.27 3.90
CA GLY A 219 -0.80 -1.04 3.30
C GLY A 219 -0.29 -1.11 1.86
N LEU A 220 1.00 -0.78 1.61
CA LEU A 220 1.55 -0.83 0.25
C LEU A 220 2.30 -2.15 0.00
N THR A 221 3.50 -2.31 0.56
CA THR A 221 4.30 -3.53 0.39
C THR A 221 4.64 -4.16 1.73
N HIS A 222 4.76 -5.49 1.73
CA HIS A 222 5.23 -6.25 2.88
C HIS A 222 6.11 -7.42 2.43
N GLY A 223 7.25 -7.61 3.10
CA GLY A 223 8.16 -8.72 2.86
C GLY A 223 8.03 -9.80 3.95
N ILE A 224 8.20 -11.05 3.55
CA ILE A 224 8.26 -12.20 4.45
C ILE A 224 9.50 -13.01 4.08
N ALA A 225 10.40 -13.20 5.01
CA ALA A 225 11.58 -14.05 4.84
C ALA A 225 11.50 -15.23 5.83
N THR A 226 11.18 -16.39 5.32
CA THR A 226 10.96 -17.63 6.09
C THR A 226 11.05 -18.84 5.20
N ARG A 227 11.32 -20.01 5.80
CA ARG A 227 11.19 -21.32 5.15
C ARG A 227 10.05 -22.15 5.75
N ILE A 228 9.18 -21.52 6.54
CA ILE A 228 8.04 -22.13 7.21
C ILE A 228 6.76 -21.65 6.55
N ASP A 229 6.02 -22.54 5.90
CA ASP A 229 4.79 -22.21 5.17
C ASP A 229 3.71 -21.63 6.10
N GLU A 230 3.59 -22.14 7.32
CA GLU A 230 2.65 -21.62 8.33
C GLU A 230 2.94 -20.16 8.68
N THR A 231 4.22 -19.75 8.72
CA THR A 231 4.60 -18.34 8.91
C THR A 231 4.13 -17.49 7.74
N VAL A 232 4.29 -18.00 6.50
CA VAL A 232 3.77 -17.32 5.31
C VAL A 232 2.26 -17.13 5.41
N ASP A 233 1.52 -18.20 5.75
CA ASP A 233 0.06 -18.17 5.85
C ASP A 233 -0.43 -17.19 6.92
N VAL A 234 0.17 -17.20 8.10
CA VAL A 234 -0.17 -16.31 9.21
C VAL A 234 0.08 -14.85 8.82
N VAL A 235 1.28 -14.55 8.33
CA VAL A 235 1.64 -13.17 7.97
C VAL A 235 0.85 -12.72 6.74
N ALA A 236 0.87 -13.51 5.67
CA ALA A 236 0.12 -13.19 4.46
C ALA A 236 -1.40 -13.15 4.73
N GLY A 237 -1.94 -13.92 5.64
CA GLY A 237 -3.34 -13.86 6.10
C GLY A 237 -3.69 -12.59 6.83
N GLY A 238 -2.82 -12.13 7.74
CA GLY A 238 -3.07 -11.04 8.69
C GLY A 238 -2.67 -9.65 8.21
N ILE A 239 -1.64 -9.54 7.37
CA ILE A 239 -1.09 -8.24 6.94
C ILE A 239 -2.03 -7.52 5.95
N ARG A 240 -2.22 -6.21 6.13
CA ARG A 240 -2.99 -5.34 5.23
C ARG A 240 -2.06 -4.65 4.23
N ALA A 241 -1.43 -5.41 3.36
CA ALA A 241 -0.61 -4.85 2.29
C ALA A 241 -1.16 -5.25 0.93
N GLY A 242 -1.16 -4.33 0.00
CA GLY A 242 -1.58 -4.59 -1.38
C GLY A 242 -0.63 -5.58 -2.07
N ASN A 243 0.68 -5.48 -1.83
CA ASN A 243 1.68 -6.36 -2.39
C ASN A 243 2.47 -7.05 -1.27
N VAL A 244 2.43 -8.38 -1.26
CA VAL A 244 3.18 -9.23 -0.32
C VAL A 244 4.21 -10.04 -1.08
N TYR A 245 5.45 -10.01 -0.60
CA TYR A 245 6.60 -10.65 -1.22
C TYR A 245 7.22 -11.66 -0.25
N VAL A 246 7.39 -12.90 -0.71
CA VAL A 246 7.97 -13.98 0.10
C VAL A 246 9.34 -14.34 -0.45
N ASN A 247 10.35 -14.30 0.40
CA ASN A 247 11.75 -14.65 0.11
C ASN A 247 12.36 -13.88 -1.08
N ARG A 248 12.03 -12.60 -1.18
CA ARG A 248 12.61 -11.67 -2.16
C ARG A 248 12.49 -10.23 -1.68
N ASN A 249 13.13 -9.31 -2.40
CA ASN A 249 13.01 -7.88 -2.16
C ASN A 249 11.58 -7.34 -2.42
N THR A 250 11.27 -6.17 -1.85
CA THR A 250 9.95 -5.55 -1.93
C THR A 250 9.79 -4.54 -3.07
N ILE A 251 10.81 -4.38 -3.90
CA ILE A 251 10.86 -3.39 -4.99
C ILE A 251 10.78 -4.07 -6.36
N GLY A 252 10.64 -3.26 -7.43
CA GLY A 252 10.75 -3.76 -8.80
C GLY A 252 9.51 -4.50 -9.33
N ALA A 253 8.31 -4.14 -8.88
CA ALA A 253 7.07 -4.67 -9.43
C ALA A 253 6.97 -4.42 -10.95
N VAL A 254 6.58 -5.45 -11.70
CA VAL A 254 6.49 -5.43 -13.17
C VAL A 254 5.02 -5.42 -13.58
N VAL A 255 4.67 -4.56 -14.55
CA VAL A 255 3.30 -4.45 -15.09
C VAL A 255 2.83 -5.80 -15.64
N GLY A 256 1.64 -6.23 -15.26
CA GLY A 256 1.05 -7.51 -15.67
C GLY A 256 1.58 -8.72 -14.91
N VAL A 257 2.72 -8.61 -14.21
CA VAL A 257 3.31 -9.66 -13.39
C VAL A 257 2.97 -9.46 -11.90
N GLN A 258 3.29 -8.29 -11.38
CA GLN A 258 2.90 -7.87 -10.03
C GLN A 258 2.07 -6.58 -10.10
N PRO A 259 0.74 -6.64 -10.29
CA PRO A 259 -0.10 -5.46 -10.15
C PRO A 259 0.20 -4.71 -8.85
N PHE A 260 0.49 -3.42 -8.95
CA PHE A 260 1.05 -2.64 -7.86
C PHE A 260 0.09 -1.57 -7.37
N GLY A 261 -0.10 -1.49 -6.07
CA GLY A 261 -0.91 -0.47 -5.43
C GLY A 261 -1.26 -0.83 -3.99
N GLY A 262 -1.51 0.20 -3.19
CA GLY A 262 -1.76 0.08 -1.77
C GLY A 262 -3.23 0.16 -1.37
N ASP A 263 -3.46 -0.06 -0.08
CA ASP A 263 -4.74 0.11 0.61
C ASP A 263 -4.56 1.04 1.83
N GLY A 264 -5.65 1.49 2.40
CA GLY A 264 -5.64 2.36 3.57
C GLY A 264 -4.97 3.71 3.28
N LEU A 265 -3.95 4.06 4.06
CA LEU A 265 -3.17 5.28 3.85
C LEU A 265 -2.29 5.24 2.59
N SER A 266 -2.11 4.06 2.00
CA SER A 266 -1.19 3.84 0.87
C SER A 266 -1.85 3.89 -0.50
N GLY A 267 -3.16 3.95 -0.59
CA GLY A 267 -3.82 4.09 -1.89
C GLY A 267 -5.31 3.84 -1.89
N THR A 268 -5.94 4.14 -3.02
CA THR A 268 -7.38 3.96 -3.23
C THR A 268 -7.70 2.66 -3.99
N GLY A 269 -6.70 2.09 -4.67
CA GLY A 269 -6.94 1.12 -5.75
C GLY A 269 -7.73 1.73 -6.92
N PRO A 270 -7.95 0.96 -7.98
CA PRO A 270 -7.38 -0.35 -8.26
C PRO A 270 -5.88 -0.29 -8.56
N LYS A 271 -5.21 -1.45 -8.53
CA LYS A 271 -3.76 -1.57 -8.74
C LYS A 271 -3.34 -1.20 -10.15
N ALA A 272 -2.28 -0.38 -10.25
CA ALA A 272 -1.64 -0.06 -11.51
C ALA A 272 -1.05 -1.33 -12.16
N GLY A 273 -1.18 -1.43 -13.48
CA GLY A 273 -0.72 -2.60 -14.25
C GLY A 273 -1.52 -3.88 -13.99
N GLY A 274 -2.64 -3.79 -13.29
CA GLY A 274 -3.53 -4.91 -12.99
C GLY A 274 -4.75 -4.99 -13.92
N PRO A 275 -5.44 -6.14 -13.93
CA PRO A 275 -6.58 -6.39 -14.84
C PRO A 275 -7.80 -5.52 -14.55
N HIS A 276 -7.87 -4.88 -13.38
CA HIS A 276 -9.02 -4.09 -12.97
C HIS A 276 -8.82 -2.59 -13.13
N PHE A 277 -7.61 -2.13 -13.47
CA PHE A 277 -7.27 -0.71 -13.52
C PHE A 277 -8.12 0.09 -14.53
N LEU A 278 -8.20 -0.37 -15.77
CA LEU A 278 -8.92 0.33 -16.83
C LEU A 278 -10.43 0.41 -16.57
N HIS A 279 -10.99 -0.57 -15.86
CA HIS A 279 -12.42 -0.57 -15.54
C HIS A 279 -12.84 0.60 -14.61
N ARG A 280 -11.89 1.15 -13.86
CA ARG A 280 -12.15 2.34 -13.02
C ARG A 280 -12.25 3.62 -13.85
N LEU A 281 -11.72 3.62 -15.06
CA LEU A 281 -11.57 4.79 -15.93
C LEU A 281 -12.64 4.84 -17.05
N VAL A 282 -13.47 3.80 -17.21
CA VAL A 282 -14.47 3.72 -18.26
C VAL A 282 -15.89 3.82 -17.70
N ARG A 283 -16.82 4.22 -18.55
CA ARG A 283 -18.28 4.18 -18.28
C ARG A 283 -18.98 3.41 -19.40
N PRO A 284 -20.01 2.58 -19.13
CA PRO A 284 -20.61 2.32 -17.82
C PRO A 284 -19.69 1.50 -16.89
N ALA A 285 -20.00 1.53 -15.59
CA ALA A 285 -19.35 0.68 -14.62
C ALA A 285 -19.59 -0.82 -14.92
N ARG A 286 -18.76 -1.68 -14.33
CA ARG A 286 -18.93 -3.14 -14.43
C ARG A 286 -20.29 -3.56 -13.86
N THR A 287 -20.99 -4.45 -14.57
CA THR A 287 -22.24 -5.06 -14.12
C THR A 287 -22.02 -6.38 -13.38
N SER A 288 -20.85 -7.05 -13.59
CA SER A 288 -20.50 -8.28 -12.87
C SER A 288 -20.09 -8.01 -11.44
N ALA A 289 -20.58 -8.84 -10.51
CA ALA A 289 -20.08 -8.80 -9.13
C ALA A 289 -18.60 -9.29 -9.04
N PRO A 290 -17.80 -8.76 -8.10
CA PRO A 290 -16.47 -9.31 -7.84
C PRO A 290 -16.58 -10.71 -7.23
N ASP A 291 -15.75 -11.64 -7.69
CA ASP A 291 -15.64 -12.98 -7.12
C ASP A 291 -14.50 -13.01 -6.11
N LEU A 292 -14.83 -13.10 -4.83
CA LEU A 292 -13.87 -13.14 -3.74
C LEU A 292 -13.19 -14.51 -3.58
N SER A 293 -13.73 -15.56 -4.19
CA SER A 293 -13.14 -16.89 -4.18
C SER A 293 -12.10 -17.08 -5.28
N ALA A 294 -12.12 -16.24 -6.31
CA ALA A 294 -11.22 -16.32 -7.43
C ALA A 294 -9.81 -15.86 -7.05
N MET A 295 -8.83 -16.69 -7.38
CA MET A 295 -7.42 -16.35 -7.36
C MET A 295 -6.87 -16.43 -8.78
N ILE A 296 -6.36 -15.31 -9.28
CA ILE A 296 -5.81 -15.21 -10.62
C ILE A 296 -4.31 -15.51 -10.53
N THR A 297 -3.85 -16.52 -11.22
CA THR A 297 -2.41 -16.74 -11.43
C THR A 297 -1.93 -15.78 -12.51
N LEU A 298 -0.91 -15.01 -12.18
CA LEU A 298 -0.31 -14.03 -13.09
C LEU A 298 1.00 -14.61 -13.67
N PRO A 299 1.43 -14.16 -14.86
CA PRO A 299 2.70 -14.57 -15.41
C PRO A 299 3.86 -14.14 -14.50
N GLY A 300 5.02 -14.77 -14.66
CA GLY A 300 6.23 -14.42 -13.91
C GLY A 300 7.46 -15.11 -14.50
N PRO A 301 8.66 -14.73 -14.06
CA PRO A 301 9.88 -15.43 -14.40
C PRO A 301 9.90 -16.84 -13.78
N THR A 302 10.70 -17.72 -14.34
CA THR A 302 10.97 -19.05 -13.75
C THR A 302 11.44 -18.89 -12.30
N GLY A 303 10.84 -19.65 -11.38
CA GLY A 303 11.16 -19.56 -9.95
C GLY A 303 10.40 -18.47 -9.19
N GLU A 304 9.36 -17.89 -9.78
CA GLU A 304 8.47 -16.95 -9.11
C GLU A 304 7.01 -17.28 -9.39
N THR A 305 6.21 -17.34 -8.35
CA THR A 305 4.75 -17.49 -8.46
C THR A 305 4.07 -16.19 -8.06
N ASN A 306 3.19 -15.69 -8.92
CA ASN A 306 2.42 -14.46 -8.70
C ASN A 306 0.94 -14.76 -8.70
N THR A 307 0.23 -14.31 -7.68
CA THR A 307 -1.23 -14.45 -7.61
C THR A 307 -1.88 -13.13 -7.26
N LEU A 308 -3.09 -12.92 -7.79
CA LEU A 308 -3.94 -11.78 -7.49
C LEU A 308 -5.28 -12.28 -6.94
N ALA A 309 -5.66 -11.80 -5.77
CA ALA A 309 -6.93 -12.09 -5.14
C ALA A 309 -7.67 -10.81 -4.76
N LEU A 310 -8.98 -10.90 -4.62
CA LEU A 310 -9.83 -9.82 -4.10
C LEU A 310 -10.12 -10.08 -2.62
N ARG A 311 -10.16 -8.99 -1.83
CA ARG A 311 -10.55 -9.01 -0.43
C ARG A 311 -11.57 -7.94 -0.13
N PRO A 312 -12.47 -8.15 0.85
CA PRO A 312 -13.35 -7.08 1.34
C PRO A 312 -12.53 -5.89 1.82
N ARG A 313 -13.03 -4.66 1.61
CA ARG A 313 -12.41 -3.47 2.24
C ARG A 313 -12.51 -3.50 3.76
N GLY A 314 -13.63 -4.00 4.32
CA GLY A 314 -13.86 -4.09 5.74
C GLY A 314 -15.22 -3.52 6.16
N ARG A 315 -15.24 -2.32 6.73
CA ARG A 315 -16.46 -1.68 7.25
C ARG A 315 -17.02 -0.69 6.23
N VAL A 316 -18.30 -0.83 5.90
CA VAL A 316 -18.98 -0.01 4.89
C VAL A 316 -20.09 0.80 5.56
N ALA A 317 -19.94 2.12 5.64
CA ALA A 317 -20.98 2.99 6.15
C ALA A 317 -22.17 3.10 5.18
N CYS A 318 -23.38 2.87 5.66
CA CYS A 318 -24.61 2.99 4.91
C CYS A 318 -25.31 4.32 5.24
N VAL A 319 -25.41 5.22 4.25
CA VAL A 319 -25.96 6.58 4.42
C VAL A 319 -27.17 6.77 3.52
N ALA A 320 -28.36 6.57 4.06
CA ALA A 320 -29.62 6.75 3.34
C ALA A 320 -30.73 7.28 4.26
N SER A 321 -31.82 7.80 3.67
CA SER A 321 -32.98 8.27 4.41
C SER A 321 -34.10 7.22 4.45
N SER A 322 -34.18 6.34 3.46
CA SER A 322 -35.19 5.29 3.40
C SER A 322 -34.63 3.95 3.88
N GLU A 323 -35.51 3.12 4.46
CA GLU A 323 -35.16 1.76 4.85
C GLU A 323 -34.82 0.89 3.64
N ALA A 324 -35.48 1.09 2.50
CA ALA A 324 -35.21 0.37 1.27
C ALA A 324 -33.77 0.63 0.78
N ASP A 325 -33.32 1.88 0.78
CA ASP A 325 -31.96 2.24 0.41
C ASP A 325 -30.94 1.68 1.40
N LEU A 326 -31.20 1.75 2.71
CA LEU A 326 -30.32 1.15 3.73
C LEU A 326 -30.19 -0.36 3.51
N LEU A 327 -31.29 -1.05 3.19
CA LEU A 327 -31.29 -2.49 2.91
C LEU A 327 -30.48 -2.80 1.63
N ALA A 328 -30.63 -2.01 0.58
CA ALA A 328 -29.85 -2.17 -0.65
C ALA A 328 -28.36 -1.98 -0.39
N GLN A 329 -27.99 -0.97 0.38
CA GLN A 329 -26.60 -0.71 0.79
C GLN A 329 -26.01 -1.85 1.61
N ALA A 330 -26.75 -2.33 2.62
CA ALA A 330 -26.32 -3.42 3.48
C ALA A 330 -26.13 -4.73 2.69
N ARG A 331 -27.03 -5.02 1.74
CA ARG A 331 -26.90 -6.18 0.84
C ARG A 331 -25.69 -6.06 -0.08
N ALA A 332 -25.43 -4.88 -0.64
CA ALA A 332 -24.25 -4.64 -1.47
C ALA A 332 -22.95 -4.84 -0.70
N ALA A 333 -22.88 -4.35 0.54
CA ALA A 333 -21.76 -4.58 1.44
C ALA A 333 -21.58 -6.09 1.77
N ALA A 334 -22.66 -6.76 2.14
CA ALA A 334 -22.65 -8.19 2.48
C ALA A 334 -22.25 -9.07 1.30
N ALA A 335 -22.75 -8.78 0.08
CA ALA A 335 -22.42 -9.51 -1.14
C ALA A 335 -20.93 -9.45 -1.51
N THR A 336 -20.21 -8.47 -1.00
CA THR A 336 -18.77 -8.28 -1.17
C THR A 336 -17.96 -8.61 0.09
N GLY A 337 -18.54 -9.38 1.02
CA GLY A 337 -17.88 -9.85 2.24
C GLY A 337 -17.61 -8.77 3.29
N ASN A 338 -18.16 -7.56 3.11
CA ASN A 338 -17.96 -6.44 4.03
C ASN A 338 -18.99 -6.43 5.17
N VAL A 339 -18.68 -5.70 6.23
CA VAL A 339 -19.60 -5.44 7.33
C VAL A 339 -20.29 -4.08 7.14
N ALA A 340 -21.60 -4.09 6.95
CA ALA A 340 -22.39 -2.87 6.85
C ALA A 340 -22.51 -2.16 8.21
N LEU A 341 -22.14 -0.88 8.28
CA LEU A 341 -22.41 -0.01 9.43
C LEU A 341 -23.72 0.72 9.19
N LEU A 342 -24.73 0.44 9.98
CA LEU A 342 -26.09 1.00 9.88
C LEU A 342 -26.31 2.04 10.99
N PRO A 343 -27.08 3.10 10.73
CA PRO A 343 -27.42 4.06 11.77
C PRO A 343 -28.26 3.41 12.88
N GLN A 344 -28.04 3.82 14.12
CA GLN A 344 -28.78 3.34 15.29
C GLN A 344 -30.18 3.97 15.33
N THR A 345 -31.04 3.52 14.43
CA THR A 345 -32.44 3.95 14.26
C THR A 345 -33.34 2.73 14.10
N ALA A 346 -34.67 2.89 14.24
CA ALA A 346 -35.62 1.81 14.04
C ALA A 346 -35.50 1.16 12.61
N ALA A 347 -35.21 1.95 11.58
CA ALA A 347 -34.94 1.43 10.22
C ALA A 347 -33.62 0.63 10.19
N GLY A 348 -32.55 1.14 10.79
CA GLY A 348 -31.27 0.44 10.87
C GLY A 348 -31.38 -0.90 11.64
N GLU A 349 -32.15 -0.95 12.70
CA GLU A 349 -32.39 -2.20 13.45
C GLU A 349 -33.13 -3.25 12.61
N ARG A 350 -34.17 -2.85 11.85
CA ARG A 350 -34.89 -3.78 10.96
C ARG A 350 -33.97 -4.29 9.85
N VAL A 351 -33.19 -3.41 9.24
CA VAL A 351 -32.22 -3.81 8.20
C VAL A 351 -31.15 -4.74 8.79
N ARG A 352 -30.62 -4.46 9.98
CA ARG A 352 -29.68 -5.36 10.65
C ARG A 352 -30.29 -6.74 10.89
N ALA A 353 -31.55 -6.80 11.35
CA ALA A 353 -32.26 -8.07 11.53
C ALA A 353 -32.41 -8.84 10.22
N ALA A 354 -32.61 -8.15 9.08
CA ALA A 354 -32.76 -8.75 7.76
C ALA A 354 -31.42 -9.24 7.14
N VAL A 355 -30.30 -8.58 7.46
CA VAL A 355 -28.97 -8.92 6.90
C VAL A 355 -28.14 -9.79 7.85
N GLY A 356 -28.47 -9.81 9.13
CA GLY A 356 -27.82 -10.67 10.13
C GLY A 356 -26.41 -10.21 10.51
N ALA A 357 -25.49 -11.16 10.64
CA ALA A 357 -24.12 -10.94 11.14
C ALA A 357 -23.27 -10.00 10.26
N ALA A 358 -23.65 -9.80 8.97
CA ALA A 358 -22.97 -8.91 8.05
C ALA A 358 -23.30 -7.42 8.30
N ALA A 359 -24.06 -7.07 9.34
CA ALA A 359 -24.39 -5.68 9.69
C ALA A 359 -24.20 -5.40 11.18
N ARG A 360 -23.76 -4.17 11.49
CA ARG A 360 -23.62 -3.63 12.84
C ARG A 360 -24.27 -2.25 12.92
N LEU A 361 -24.82 -1.92 14.07
CA LEU A 361 -25.33 -0.58 14.35
C LEU A 361 -24.19 0.32 14.84
N ALA A 362 -24.21 1.58 14.43
CA ALA A 362 -23.32 2.62 14.92
C ALA A 362 -24.11 3.91 15.19
N PRO A 363 -23.84 4.63 16.28
CA PRO A 363 -24.48 5.93 16.55
C PRO A 363 -24.22 6.94 15.45
N ASP A 364 -23.00 6.98 14.93
CA ASP A 364 -22.58 7.74 13.76
C ASP A 364 -21.75 6.82 12.86
N VAL A 365 -22.30 6.48 11.71
CA VAL A 365 -21.66 5.54 10.76
C VAL A 365 -20.40 6.12 10.10
N LEU A 366 -20.30 7.45 9.97
CA LEU A 366 -19.11 8.11 9.42
C LEU A 366 -18.00 8.25 10.46
N ALA A 367 -18.35 8.52 11.72
CA ALA A 367 -17.39 8.58 12.83
C ALA A 367 -16.86 7.19 13.23
N ALA A 368 -17.53 6.12 12.84
CA ALA A 368 -17.10 4.73 13.10
C ALA A 368 -15.89 4.28 12.26
N ALA A 369 -15.17 5.21 11.62
CA ALA A 369 -14.01 4.97 10.77
C ALA A 369 -14.26 3.88 9.71
N PRO A 370 -15.19 4.11 8.77
CA PRO A 370 -15.48 3.16 7.70
C PRO A 370 -14.35 3.10 6.67
N ASP A 371 -14.23 1.96 6.00
CA ASP A 371 -13.29 1.73 4.91
C ASP A 371 -13.91 2.08 3.54
N ALA A 372 -15.25 2.20 3.46
CA ALA A 372 -16.01 2.73 2.33
C ALA A 372 -17.34 3.33 2.80
N VAL A 373 -17.95 4.18 1.99
CA VAL A 373 -19.27 4.77 2.26
C VAL A 373 -20.18 4.56 1.07
N LEU A 374 -21.35 3.97 1.30
CA LEU A 374 -22.46 3.92 0.35
C LEU A 374 -23.43 5.05 0.68
N VAL A 375 -23.85 5.81 -0.33
CA VAL A 375 -24.74 6.96 -0.13
C VAL A 375 -25.91 6.95 -1.11
N ALA A 376 -27.11 7.22 -0.60
CA ALA A 376 -28.31 7.43 -1.41
C ALA A 376 -28.88 8.83 -1.18
N GLY A 377 -29.50 9.39 -2.22
CA GLY A 377 -30.19 10.68 -2.15
C GLY A 377 -29.85 11.62 -3.32
N ALA A 378 -30.31 12.87 -3.22
CA ALA A 378 -30.05 13.90 -4.21
C ALA A 378 -28.55 14.26 -4.29
N THR A 379 -28.12 14.82 -5.43
CA THR A 379 -26.72 15.18 -5.72
C THR A 379 -26.08 16.03 -4.62
N ASP A 380 -26.81 16.99 -4.04
CA ASP A 380 -26.29 17.86 -2.98
C ASP A 380 -26.00 17.08 -1.68
N ARG A 381 -26.85 16.10 -1.35
CA ARG A 381 -26.59 15.21 -0.21
C ARG A 381 -25.36 14.34 -0.44
N ILE A 382 -25.26 13.74 -1.63
CA ILE A 382 -24.09 12.92 -2.01
C ILE A 382 -22.81 13.75 -1.89
N ARG A 383 -22.83 14.98 -2.42
CA ARG A 383 -21.70 15.92 -2.32
C ARG A 383 -21.38 16.29 -0.87
N ALA A 384 -22.39 16.55 -0.05
CA ALA A 384 -22.18 16.84 1.37
C ALA A 384 -21.48 15.69 2.10
N VAL A 385 -21.88 14.44 1.84
CA VAL A 385 -21.22 13.24 2.41
C VAL A 385 -19.77 13.13 1.91
N ARG A 386 -19.50 13.33 0.61
CA ARG A 386 -18.12 13.34 0.07
C ARG A 386 -17.25 14.38 0.76
N VAL A 387 -17.74 15.60 0.93
CA VAL A 387 -17.00 16.68 1.59
C VAL A 387 -16.72 16.32 3.06
N ALA A 388 -17.71 15.79 3.77
CA ALA A 388 -17.53 15.38 5.16
C ALA A 388 -16.48 14.26 5.31
N VAL A 389 -16.55 13.24 4.46
CA VAL A 389 -15.57 12.12 4.46
C VAL A 389 -14.18 12.61 4.06
N ALA A 390 -14.06 13.47 3.04
CA ALA A 390 -12.78 14.00 2.58
C ALA A 390 -12.11 14.96 3.57
N ALA A 391 -12.84 15.50 4.55
CA ALA A 391 -12.29 16.34 5.61
C ALA A 391 -11.41 15.56 6.60
N GLY A 392 -11.55 14.23 6.67
CA GLY A 392 -10.78 13.36 7.56
C GLY A 392 -9.27 13.37 7.27
N GLU A 393 -8.48 13.09 8.31
CA GLU A 393 -7.01 12.95 8.22
C GLU A 393 -6.56 11.47 8.03
N GLY A 394 -7.52 10.54 7.94
CA GLY A 394 -7.30 9.12 7.72
C GLY A 394 -7.05 8.75 6.25
N PRO A 395 -7.33 7.49 5.88
CA PRO A 395 -7.32 6.98 4.51
C PRO A 395 -8.26 7.77 3.58
N LEU A 396 -8.03 7.63 2.26
CA LEU A 396 -8.93 8.16 1.24
C LEU A 396 -10.13 7.21 1.09
N VAL A 397 -11.16 7.41 1.90
CA VAL A 397 -12.35 6.55 1.92
C VAL A 397 -13.22 6.80 0.69
N PRO A 398 -13.50 5.78 -0.15
CA PRO A 398 -14.37 5.95 -1.31
C PRO A 398 -15.82 6.18 -0.89
N VAL A 399 -16.45 7.22 -1.46
CA VAL A 399 -17.90 7.45 -1.35
C VAL A 399 -18.56 7.03 -2.65
N ILE A 400 -19.51 6.10 -2.57
CA ILE A 400 -20.11 5.41 -3.70
C ILE A 400 -21.61 5.69 -3.71
N ALA A 401 -22.08 6.40 -4.72
CA ALA A 401 -23.51 6.58 -4.97
C ALA A 401 -24.07 5.40 -5.77
N ALA A 402 -25.39 5.15 -5.64
CA ALA A 402 -26.08 4.19 -6.46
C ALA A 402 -26.06 4.64 -7.94
N GLY A 403 -25.70 3.71 -8.83
CA GLY A 403 -25.92 3.83 -10.28
C GLY A 403 -27.26 3.22 -10.69
N PRO A 404 -27.52 3.14 -12.02
CA PRO A 404 -28.74 2.52 -12.53
C PRO A 404 -28.94 1.06 -12.09
N ASP A 405 -27.84 0.32 -11.96
CA ASP A 405 -27.81 -1.11 -11.59
C ASP A 405 -27.49 -1.34 -10.10
N GLY A 406 -27.54 -0.31 -9.27
CA GLY A 406 -27.21 -0.37 -7.86
C GLY A 406 -25.82 0.14 -7.53
N TYR A 407 -25.18 -0.43 -6.49
CA TYR A 407 -23.85 -0.01 -6.04
C TYR A 407 -22.73 -0.81 -6.73
N ASP A 408 -21.69 -0.10 -7.18
CA ASP A 408 -20.50 -0.72 -7.78
C ASP A 408 -19.71 -1.54 -6.74
N GLY A 409 -19.90 -2.86 -6.75
CA GLY A 409 -19.25 -3.80 -5.84
C GLY A 409 -17.72 -3.85 -6.00
N TRP A 410 -17.19 -3.51 -7.17
CA TRP A 410 -15.74 -3.46 -7.39
C TRP A 410 -15.04 -2.35 -6.60
N ARG A 411 -15.78 -1.35 -6.17
CA ARG A 411 -15.28 -0.31 -5.27
C ARG A 411 -15.34 -0.71 -3.79
N LEU A 412 -15.97 -1.83 -3.48
CA LEU A 412 -16.10 -2.39 -2.13
C LEU A 412 -15.05 -3.48 -1.83
N VAL A 413 -14.17 -3.76 -2.79
CA VAL A 413 -13.09 -4.73 -2.65
C VAL A 413 -11.73 -4.07 -2.86
N VAL A 414 -10.69 -4.72 -2.37
CA VAL A 414 -9.28 -4.37 -2.61
C VAL A 414 -8.57 -5.54 -3.26
N GLU A 415 -7.60 -5.22 -4.11
CA GLU A 415 -6.76 -6.21 -4.78
C GLU A 415 -5.53 -6.51 -3.93
N ARG A 416 -5.16 -7.77 -3.87
CA ARG A 416 -3.97 -8.23 -3.19
C ARG A 416 -3.12 -9.10 -4.11
N THR A 417 -1.87 -8.71 -4.29
CA THR A 417 -0.87 -9.50 -5.01
C THR A 417 0.02 -10.22 -4.00
N LEU A 418 0.19 -11.53 -4.17
CA LEU A 418 1.17 -12.33 -3.44
C LEU A 418 2.20 -12.85 -4.45
N THR A 419 3.46 -12.52 -4.21
CA THR A 419 4.61 -12.97 -5.01
C THR A 419 5.49 -13.84 -4.14
N VAL A 420 5.71 -15.08 -4.56
CA VAL A 420 6.55 -16.04 -3.85
C VAL A 420 7.74 -16.38 -4.71
N ASN A 421 8.95 -16.16 -4.19
CA ASN A 421 10.16 -16.70 -4.78
C ASN A 421 10.21 -18.21 -4.47
N THR A 422 10.08 -19.01 -5.50
CA THR A 422 10.12 -20.47 -5.43
C THR A 422 11.50 -21.03 -5.80
N THR A 423 12.46 -20.16 -6.18
CA THR A 423 13.85 -20.59 -6.37
C THR A 423 14.44 -20.85 -5.00
N ALA A 424 14.73 -22.10 -4.76
CA ALA A 424 15.32 -22.46 -3.50
C ALA A 424 16.79 -22.09 -3.46
N SER A 425 17.11 -21.28 -2.47
CA SER A 425 18.43 -21.37 -1.88
C SER A 425 18.49 -22.67 -1.07
N GLY A 426 18.88 -23.77 -1.73
CA GLY A 426 19.03 -25.07 -1.07
C GLY A 426 17.89 -26.07 -1.21
N GLY A 427 17.11 -26.02 -2.27
CA GLY A 427 16.14 -27.03 -2.65
C GLY A 427 14.71 -26.77 -2.17
N ASN A 428 13.88 -26.34 -3.08
CA ASN A 428 12.43 -26.36 -2.88
C ASN A 428 11.92 -27.76 -3.25
N ALA A 429 11.47 -28.53 -2.29
CA ALA A 429 10.95 -29.89 -2.51
C ALA A 429 9.80 -29.93 -3.52
N SER A 430 9.02 -28.84 -3.65
CA SER A 430 7.97 -28.72 -4.67
C SER A 430 8.50 -28.63 -6.10
N LEU A 431 9.74 -28.17 -6.34
CA LEU A 431 10.36 -28.21 -7.67
C LEU A 431 10.84 -29.63 -8.03
N LEU A 432 11.09 -30.46 -7.04
CA LEU A 432 11.48 -31.88 -7.23
C LEU A 432 10.26 -32.78 -7.46
N SER A 433 9.05 -32.30 -7.20
CA SER A 433 7.78 -33.01 -7.40
C SER A 433 7.03 -32.59 -8.69
N LEU A 434 7.62 -31.76 -9.54
CA LEU A 434 7.09 -31.54 -10.88
C LEU A 434 7.25 -32.84 -11.67
N GLU A 435 6.16 -33.60 -11.79
CA GLU A 435 6.09 -34.76 -12.69
C GLU A 435 6.41 -34.25 -14.11
N GLU A 436 7.32 -34.93 -14.77
CA GLU A 436 7.57 -34.77 -16.21
C GLU A 436 6.28 -35.17 -16.94
N GLY A 437 5.54 -34.18 -17.44
CA GLY A 437 4.45 -34.51 -18.33
C GLY A 437 3.30 -33.51 -18.38
N GLU A 438 3.52 -32.38 -19.07
CA GLU A 438 2.62 -31.96 -20.14
C GLU A 438 3.38 -30.96 -21.03
N PRO A 439 3.53 -31.25 -22.37
CA PRO A 439 4.08 -30.28 -23.31
C PRO A 439 3.04 -29.20 -23.57
N ALA A 440 3.54 -27.96 -23.75
CA ALA A 440 2.80 -26.73 -24.05
C ALA A 440 1.93 -26.80 -25.30
#